data_b99b03e5b6edabb7471ac351f0c41033
#
_entry.id   b99b03e5b6edabb7471ac351f0c41033
#
_cell.length_a   1.000
_cell.length_b   1.000
_cell.length_c   1.000
_cell.angle_alpha   90.00
_cell.angle_beta   90.00
_cell.angle_gamma   90.00
#
_symmetry.space_group_name_H-M   'P 1'
#
loop_
_entity.id
_entity.type
_entity.pdbx_description
1 polymer ?
#
loop_
_entity_poly.entity_id
_entity_poly.type
_entity_poly.pdbx_seq_one_letter_code
_entity_poly.pdbx_strand_id
1 'polypeptide(L)'
;MKIWYDKTKLDINNFKSEKFLLLPQYSNEVINRDNDFKNNKWSEEIQLNIEYTSIEDADYILYHDKYDTGINSFSKEVHDYNHKPILAFYDDDRPISKTLADNIYVFRTSINKSKQSLNEFPMPAWSQDFGASTIRPHTPKPVVSFCGALTHPARYECIKNLKDNNYVYTNFIIRDSFWGGSPHNSIIREEYVNNIKESDMVLCSRGAGNFSYRLYEALSCGKIPIIIDTDISLPCYNVIDWEKF
;
A
#
# COMPACT_ATOMS: atom_id res chain seq x y z
N MET A 1 -3.94 -13.90 20.67
CA MET A 1 -3.31 -12.56 20.76
C MET A 1 -4.39 -11.58 21.17
N LYS A 2 -4.19 -10.86 22.26
CA LYS A 2 -5.14 -9.87 22.77
C LYS A 2 -4.75 -8.49 22.33
N ILE A 3 -5.66 -7.73 21.73
CA ILE A 3 -5.39 -6.41 21.16
C ILE A 3 -6.39 -5.39 21.71
N TRP A 4 -5.88 -4.23 22.07
CA TRP A 4 -6.64 -3.01 22.28
C TRP A 4 -6.43 -2.03 21.13
N TYR A 5 -7.43 -1.26 20.79
CA TYR A 5 -7.35 -0.22 19.79
C TYR A 5 -8.17 1.01 20.18
N ASP A 6 -7.78 2.17 19.66
CA ASP A 6 -8.45 3.44 19.93
C ASP A 6 -9.72 3.56 19.07
N LYS A 7 -10.89 3.37 19.73
CA LYS A 7 -12.21 3.46 19.10
C LYS A 7 -12.55 4.83 18.51
N THR A 8 -11.87 5.88 18.95
CA THR A 8 -12.14 7.23 18.44
C THR A 8 -11.57 7.43 17.03
N LYS A 9 -10.62 6.59 16.64
CA LYS A 9 -9.92 6.64 15.36
C LYS A 9 -10.35 5.56 14.38
N LEU A 10 -11.04 4.52 14.85
CA LEU A 10 -11.54 3.41 14.05
C LEU A 10 -13.06 3.29 14.18
N ASP A 11 -13.80 3.43 13.11
CA ASP A 11 -15.23 3.11 13.08
C ASP A 11 -15.45 1.60 12.90
N ILE A 12 -15.55 0.91 14.03
CA ILE A 12 -15.70 -0.55 14.09
C ILE A 12 -17.07 -1.07 13.67
N ASN A 13 -18.09 -0.24 13.72
CA ASN A 13 -19.42 -0.69 13.32
C ASN A 13 -19.43 -1.12 11.85
N ASN A 14 -18.47 -0.69 11.07
CA ASN A 14 -18.24 -1.15 9.71
C ASN A 14 -17.37 -2.42 9.60
N PHE A 15 -16.77 -2.89 10.70
CA PHE A 15 -15.89 -4.05 10.74
C PHE A 15 -16.52 -5.20 11.56
N LYS A 16 -17.69 -5.66 11.15
CA LYS A 16 -18.37 -6.78 11.83
C LYS A 16 -17.78 -8.16 11.56
N SER A 17 -16.71 -8.29 10.82
CA SER A 17 -16.02 -9.56 10.69
C SER A 17 -14.74 -9.53 11.52
N GLU A 18 -14.63 -10.40 12.48
CA GLU A 18 -13.52 -10.61 13.41
C GLU A 18 -12.18 -10.94 12.74
N LYS A 19 -12.08 -10.86 11.42
CA LYS A 19 -10.98 -11.43 10.66
C LYS A 19 -9.90 -10.43 10.19
N PHE A 20 -10.15 -9.12 10.18
CA PHE A 20 -9.15 -8.16 9.64
C PHE A 20 -9.18 -6.82 10.32
N LEU A 21 -8.14 -6.58 11.08
CA LEU A 21 -7.97 -5.43 11.87
C LEU A 21 -6.89 -4.50 11.51
N LEU A 22 -6.36 -4.63 10.38
CA LEU A 22 -5.18 -3.90 9.95
C LEU A 22 -5.47 -2.98 8.77
N LEU A 23 -6.73 -2.51 8.68
CA LEU A 23 -7.12 -1.68 7.55
C LEU A 23 -7.15 -0.22 7.95
N PRO A 24 -6.31 0.62 7.31
CA PRO A 24 -6.42 2.05 7.44
C PRO A 24 -7.83 2.50 7.01
N GLN A 25 -8.49 3.28 7.84
CA GLN A 25 -9.72 3.94 7.45
C GLN A 25 -9.40 5.16 6.60
N TYR A 26 -9.33 4.95 5.32
CA TYR A 26 -9.54 6.04 4.39
C TYR A 26 -11.06 6.27 4.24
N SER A 27 -11.45 7.44 3.78
CA SER A 27 -12.79 7.84 3.36
C SER A 27 -13.68 6.68 2.84
N ASN A 28 -14.95 6.92 2.57
CA ASN A 28 -15.91 5.97 1.99
C ASN A 28 -15.37 5.11 0.84
N GLU A 29 -14.29 5.52 0.18
CA GLU A 29 -13.59 4.76 -0.86
C GLU A 29 -12.91 3.50 -0.35
N VAL A 30 -12.35 3.55 0.85
CA VAL A 30 -11.73 2.37 1.47
C VAL A 30 -12.79 1.41 1.98
N ILE A 31 -13.94 1.91 2.41
CA ILE A 31 -15.08 1.06 2.78
C ILE A 31 -15.53 0.22 1.58
N ASN A 32 -15.54 0.79 0.40
CA ASN A 32 -15.83 0.04 -0.83
C ASN A 32 -14.72 -0.97 -1.16
N ARG A 33 -13.45 -0.60 -1.01
CA ARG A 33 -12.30 -1.52 -1.13
C ARG A 33 -12.36 -2.63 -0.08
N ASP A 34 -12.78 -2.33 1.14
CA ASP A 34 -12.99 -3.31 2.20
C ASP A 34 -14.09 -4.31 1.87
N ASN A 35 -15.17 -3.87 1.24
CA ASN A 35 -16.23 -4.76 0.81
C ASN A 35 -15.76 -5.69 -0.32
N ASP A 36 -14.96 -5.19 -1.24
CA ASP A 36 -14.32 -6.00 -2.28
C ASP A 36 -13.33 -7.01 -1.68
N PHE A 37 -12.59 -6.61 -0.66
CA PHE A 37 -11.65 -7.48 0.05
C PHE A 37 -12.37 -8.54 0.90
N LYS A 38 -13.45 -8.19 1.58
CA LYS A 38 -14.27 -9.14 2.37
C LYS A 38 -14.92 -10.21 1.50
N ASN A 39 -15.19 -9.89 0.23
CA ASN A 39 -15.74 -10.82 -0.74
C ASN A 39 -14.67 -11.67 -1.42
N ASN A 40 -13.39 -11.44 -1.12
CA ASN A 40 -12.26 -12.15 -1.71
C ASN A 40 -11.90 -13.38 -0.88
N LYS A 41 -11.71 -14.54 -1.51
CA LYS A 41 -11.39 -15.83 -0.87
C LYS A 41 -10.21 -15.78 0.10
N TRP A 42 -9.29 -14.85 -0.08
CA TRP A 42 -8.11 -14.66 0.79
C TRP A 42 -8.49 -14.32 2.24
N SER A 43 -9.64 -13.71 2.45
CA SER A 43 -10.13 -13.38 3.80
C SER A 43 -10.58 -14.61 4.60
N GLU A 44 -10.84 -15.74 3.93
CA GLU A 44 -11.31 -16.96 4.57
C GLU A 44 -10.16 -17.87 5.05
N GLU A 45 -8.96 -17.72 4.46
CA GLU A 45 -7.82 -18.60 4.74
C GLU A 45 -6.91 -18.11 5.88
N ILE A 46 -6.93 -16.82 6.22
CA ILE A 46 -6.10 -16.28 7.31
C ILE A 46 -6.97 -16.07 8.55
N GLN A 47 -7.09 -17.12 9.35
CA GLN A 47 -7.70 -17.02 10.68
C GLN A 47 -6.65 -16.51 11.68
N LEU A 48 -6.63 -15.20 11.91
CA LEU A 48 -5.92 -14.65 13.06
C LEU A 48 -6.83 -14.76 14.28
N ASN A 49 -6.42 -15.54 15.28
CA ASN A 49 -7.05 -15.53 16.60
C ASN A 49 -6.72 -14.22 17.32
N ILE A 50 -7.48 -13.19 17.03
CA ILE A 50 -7.37 -11.88 17.66
C ILE A 50 -8.57 -11.69 18.56
N GLU A 51 -8.31 -11.43 19.83
CA GLU A 51 -9.31 -11.11 20.85
C GLU A 51 -9.17 -9.62 21.22
N TYR A 52 -10.26 -8.89 21.12
CA TYR A 52 -10.33 -7.51 21.60
C TYR A 52 -10.61 -7.49 23.08
N THR A 53 -9.88 -6.66 23.80
CA THR A 53 -9.95 -6.60 25.25
C THR A 53 -9.76 -5.17 25.75
N SER A 54 -9.80 -4.99 27.07
CA SER A 54 -9.40 -3.73 27.70
C SER A 54 -7.93 -3.44 27.47
N ILE A 55 -7.50 -2.18 27.59
CA ILE A 55 -6.10 -1.83 27.41
C ILE A 55 -5.22 -2.47 28.49
N GLU A 56 -5.76 -2.69 29.68
CA GLU A 56 -5.09 -3.34 30.80
C GLU A 56 -4.74 -4.79 30.49
N ASP A 57 -5.68 -5.51 29.86
CA ASP A 57 -5.57 -6.94 29.59
C ASP A 57 -4.93 -7.24 28.23
N ALA A 58 -4.67 -6.22 27.42
CA ALA A 58 -4.11 -6.40 26.09
C ALA A 58 -2.64 -6.79 26.12
N ASP A 59 -2.24 -7.70 25.23
CA ASP A 59 -0.85 -8.04 24.95
C ASP A 59 -0.18 -6.95 24.10
N TYR A 60 -0.95 -6.33 23.18
CA TYR A 60 -0.49 -5.30 22.23
C TYR A 60 -1.52 -4.18 22.12
N ILE A 61 -1.02 -2.97 21.89
CA ILE A 61 -1.84 -1.82 21.54
C ILE A 61 -1.79 -1.65 20.03
N LEU A 62 -2.94 -1.66 19.37
CA LEU A 62 -3.05 -1.38 17.95
C LEU A 62 -3.37 0.09 17.76
N TYR A 63 -2.49 0.77 17.03
CA TYR A 63 -2.65 2.18 16.72
C TYR A 63 -2.66 2.39 15.21
N HIS A 64 -3.62 3.15 14.75
CA HIS A 64 -3.69 3.57 13.37
C HIS A 64 -3.70 5.09 13.28
N ASP A 65 -2.74 5.67 12.58
CA ASP A 65 -2.69 7.09 12.30
C ASP A 65 -3.05 7.36 10.83
N LYS A 66 -4.05 8.18 10.64
CA LYS A 66 -4.59 8.47 9.32
C LYS A 66 -3.87 9.63 8.62
N TYR A 67 -3.40 10.60 9.36
CA TYR A 67 -2.84 11.84 8.82
C TYR A 67 -1.92 12.52 9.82
N ASP A 68 -0.72 12.02 9.99
CA ASP A 68 0.40 12.75 10.62
C ASP A 68 0.04 13.72 11.78
N THR A 69 -0.94 13.35 12.59
CA THR A 69 -1.09 14.01 13.88
C THR A 69 0.09 13.64 14.78
N GLY A 70 0.92 12.76 14.23
CA GLY A 70 2.16 12.26 14.77
C GLY A 70 1.95 11.01 15.62
N ILE A 71 2.72 9.98 15.33
CA ILE A 71 2.93 8.81 16.20
C ILE A 71 3.17 9.22 17.67
N ASN A 72 3.41 10.50 17.92
CA ASN A 72 3.58 11.09 19.24
C ASN A 72 2.33 11.73 19.84
N SER A 73 1.21 11.74 19.12
CA SER A 73 -0.09 12.19 19.66
C SER A 73 -0.99 11.01 20.03
N PHE A 74 -0.42 10.01 20.67
CA PHE A 74 -1.22 8.98 21.32
C PHE A 74 -2.22 9.61 22.29
N SER A 75 -3.39 9.00 22.41
CA SER A 75 -4.33 9.37 23.45
C SER A 75 -3.64 9.25 24.83
N LYS A 76 -4.12 10.02 25.80
CA LYS A 76 -3.61 9.91 27.18
C LYS A 76 -3.64 8.45 27.68
N GLU A 77 -4.69 7.73 27.32
CA GLU A 77 -4.86 6.32 27.64
C GLU A 77 -3.70 5.47 27.14
N VAL A 78 -3.27 5.65 25.89
CA VAL A 78 -2.11 4.92 25.34
C VAL A 78 -0.81 5.33 26.04
N HIS A 79 -0.65 6.58 26.42
CA HIS A 79 0.51 7.04 27.17
C HIS A 79 0.62 6.39 28.57
N ASP A 80 -0.52 6.17 29.22
CA ASP A 80 -0.54 5.53 30.54
C ASP A 80 -0.11 4.04 30.46
N TYR A 81 -0.22 3.42 29.29
CA TYR A 81 0.21 2.04 29.02
C TYR A 81 1.42 1.93 28.08
N ASN A 82 2.28 2.93 28.11
CA ASN A 82 3.45 3.03 27.23
C ASN A 82 4.51 1.93 27.42
N HIS A 83 4.37 1.07 28.44
CA HIS A 83 5.21 -0.13 28.66
C HIS A 83 4.80 -1.33 27.77
N LYS A 84 3.61 -1.26 27.13
CA LYS A 84 3.12 -2.32 26.24
C LYS A 84 3.62 -2.10 24.81
N PRO A 85 3.84 -3.17 24.02
CA PRO A 85 4.17 -3.03 22.61
C PRO A 85 3.05 -2.33 21.85
N ILE A 86 3.41 -1.33 21.06
CA ILE A 86 2.48 -0.57 20.23
C ILE A 86 2.75 -0.91 18.77
N LEU A 87 1.75 -1.48 18.09
CA LEU A 87 1.77 -1.76 16.67
C LEU A 87 1.09 -0.59 15.95
N ALA A 88 1.87 0.27 15.30
CA ALA A 88 1.37 1.45 14.62
C ALA A 88 1.36 1.23 13.11
N PHE A 89 0.20 1.43 12.49
CA PHE A 89 0.03 1.33 11.05
C PHE A 89 -0.10 2.74 10.47
N TYR A 90 0.79 3.05 9.53
CA TYR A 90 0.96 4.38 8.99
C TYR A 90 1.00 4.36 7.47
N ASP A 91 -0.10 4.74 6.84
CA ASP A 91 -0.23 4.79 5.40
C ASP A 91 -0.22 6.25 4.91
N ASP A 92 0.96 6.85 4.91
CA ASP A 92 1.20 8.21 4.46
C ASP A 92 2.47 8.26 3.58
N ASP A 93 2.49 9.22 2.68
CA ASP A 93 3.63 9.49 1.80
C ASP A 93 4.83 10.09 2.55
N ARG A 94 4.59 10.75 3.67
CA ARG A 94 5.58 11.52 4.41
C ARG A 94 6.46 10.64 5.30
N PRO A 95 7.74 10.99 5.49
CA PRO A 95 8.61 10.29 6.43
C PRO A 95 8.19 10.57 7.87
N ILE A 96 8.47 9.61 8.75
CA ILE A 96 8.38 9.86 10.19
C ILE A 96 9.55 10.77 10.58
N SER A 97 9.25 11.91 11.16
CA SER A 97 10.24 12.95 11.47
C SER A 97 10.85 12.84 12.88
N LYS A 98 10.39 11.89 13.68
CA LYS A 98 10.77 11.77 15.10
C LYS A 98 11.32 10.38 15.43
N THR A 99 12.20 10.33 16.43
CA THR A 99 12.68 9.09 16.99
C THR A 99 11.52 8.36 17.68
N LEU A 100 11.35 7.09 17.33
CA LEU A 100 10.35 6.21 17.93
C LEU A 100 10.86 5.70 19.28
N ALA A 101 9.96 5.50 20.23
CA ALA A 101 10.28 4.76 21.45
C ALA A 101 10.46 3.27 21.13
N ASP A 102 11.24 2.57 21.94
CA ASP A 102 11.66 1.18 21.69
C ASP A 102 10.48 0.18 21.64
N ASN A 103 9.37 0.51 22.27
CA ASN A 103 8.15 -0.31 22.27
C ASN A 103 7.17 0.00 21.13
N ILE A 104 7.51 0.94 20.25
CA ILE A 104 6.68 1.31 19.10
C ILE A 104 7.22 0.66 17.84
N TYR A 105 6.42 -0.20 17.22
CA TYR A 105 6.70 -0.89 15.96
C TYR A 105 5.82 -0.29 14.88
N VAL A 106 6.42 0.34 13.88
CA VAL A 106 5.69 1.07 12.84
C VAL A 106 5.70 0.30 11.54
N PHE A 107 4.52 0.00 11.03
CA PHE A 107 4.29 -0.58 9.72
C PHE A 107 3.82 0.50 8.77
N ARG A 108 4.57 0.73 7.69
CA ARG A 108 4.26 1.81 6.76
C ARG A 108 4.57 1.46 5.31
N THR A 109 3.86 2.12 4.40
CA THR A 109 3.98 1.89 2.97
C THR A 109 5.18 2.61 2.34
N SER A 110 5.53 3.79 2.86
CA SER A 110 6.55 4.67 2.30
C SER A 110 7.79 4.72 3.19
N ILE A 111 8.81 3.94 2.88
CA ILE A 111 10.08 3.90 3.62
C ILE A 111 11.25 4.04 2.64
N ASN A 112 12.21 4.86 3.03
CA ASN A 112 13.53 4.88 2.39
C ASN A 112 14.47 3.95 3.16
N LYS A 113 15.08 2.95 2.50
CA LYS A 113 16.02 2.00 3.11
C LYS A 113 17.11 2.68 3.94
N SER A 114 17.71 3.72 3.35
CA SER A 114 18.82 4.46 3.99
C SER A 114 18.44 5.25 5.23
N LYS A 115 17.12 5.42 5.49
CA LYS A 115 16.57 6.20 6.61
C LYS A 115 15.67 5.39 7.52
N GLN A 116 15.53 4.10 7.24
CA GLN A 116 14.67 3.21 8.01
C GLN A 116 15.24 2.99 9.41
N SER A 117 14.42 3.21 10.42
CA SER A 117 14.77 2.88 11.81
C SER A 117 14.57 1.37 12.09
N LEU A 118 15.15 0.88 13.19
CA LEU A 118 15.04 -0.53 13.58
C LEU A 118 13.59 -0.98 13.82
N ASN A 119 12.73 -0.07 14.23
CA ASN A 119 11.33 -0.35 14.56
C ASN A 119 10.37 0.05 13.42
N GLU A 120 10.87 0.38 12.24
CA GLU A 120 10.06 0.61 11.05
C GLU A 120 10.08 -0.61 10.13
N PHE A 121 8.90 -1.01 9.68
CA PHE A 121 8.70 -2.17 8.82
C PHE A 121 7.91 -1.78 7.59
N PRO A 122 8.38 -2.11 6.40
CA PRO A 122 7.61 -1.88 5.19
C PRO A 122 6.40 -2.81 5.16
N MET A 123 5.24 -2.23 4.86
CA MET A 123 4.01 -2.99 4.63
C MET A 123 3.53 -2.80 3.19
N PRO A 124 2.81 -3.78 2.62
CA PRO A 124 2.16 -3.62 1.33
C PRO A 124 1.22 -2.41 1.34
N ALA A 125 1.25 -1.64 0.26
CA ALA A 125 0.23 -0.63 0.06
C ALA A 125 -1.11 -1.31 -0.19
N TRP A 126 -2.16 -0.76 0.43
CA TRP A 126 -3.50 -1.26 0.27
C TRP A 126 -4.00 -0.99 -1.15
N SER A 127 -4.16 -2.02 -1.94
CA SER A 127 -4.54 -1.91 -3.34
C SER A 127 -5.68 -2.85 -3.68
N GLN A 128 -6.41 -2.53 -4.74
CA GLN A 128 -7.52 -3.32 -5.21
C GLN A 128 -7.03 -4.54 -5.99
N ASP A 129 -7.65 -5.69 -5.77
CA ASP A 129 -7.49 -6.85 -6.64
C ASP A 129 -8.33 -6.65 -7.91
N PHE A 130 -7.65 -6.58 -9.05
CA PHE A 130 -8.32 -6.47 -10.36
C PHE A 130 -8.61 -7.83 -10.99
N GLY A 131 -8.23 -8.91 -10.34
CA GLY A 131 -8.32 -10.26 -10.86
C GLY A 131 -7.35 -10.54 -12.00
N ALA A 132 -7.00 -11.82 -12.13
CA ALA A 132 -6.09 -12.27 -13.18
C ALA A 132 -6.60 -11.85 -14.56
N SER A 133 -5.72 -11.28 -15.36
CA SER A 133 -6.03 -10.95 -16.75
C SER A 133 -5.65 -12.11 -17.67
N THR A 134 -6.32 -12.19 -18.82
CA THR A 134 -5.93 -13.11 -19.88
C THR A 134 -4.50 -12.84 -20.35
N ILE A 135 -3.77 -13.88 -20.66
CA ILE A 135 -2.44 -13.76 -21.30
C ILE A 135 -2.66 -13.07 -22.65
N ARG A 136 -1.92 -12.01 -22.90
CA ARG A 136 -1.96 -11.34 -24.19
C ARG A 136 -1.39 -12.27 -25.28
N PRO A 137 -1.87 -12.15 -26.54
CA PRO A 137 -1.20 -12.75 -27.67
C PRO A 137 0.27 -12.30 -27.71
N HIS A 138 1.15 -13.24 -28.00
CA HIS A 138 2.58 -12.95 -28.10
C HIS A 138 2.85 -11.89 -29.15
N THR A 139 3.60 -10.88 -28.76
CA THR A 139 4.08 -9.82 -29.66
C THR A 139 5.60 -9.89 -29.74
N PRO A 140 6.23 -9.40 -30.84
CA PRO A 140 7.69 -9.44 -31.01
C PRO A 140 8.47 -8.74 -29.89
N LYS A 141 7.83 -7.80 -29.19
CA LYS A 141 8.39 -7.06 -28.06
C LYS A 141 7.36 -6.99 -26.96
N PRO A 142 7.77 -7.03 -25.68
CA PRO A 142 6.84 -6.84 -24.57
C PRO A 142 6.25 -5.43 -24.57
N VAL A 143 5.03 -5.32 -24.07
CA VAL A 143 4.35 -4.04 -23.87
C VAL A 143 4.52 -3.60 -22.44
N VAL A 144 5.11 -2.42 -22.26
CA VAL A 144 5.25 -1.75 -20.96
C VAL A 144 4.18 -0.67 -20.83
N SER A 145 3.39 -0.73 -19.77
CA SER A 145 2.34 0.25 -19.52
C SER A 145 2.65 1.18 -18.35
N PHE A 146 2.03 2.35 -18.41
CA PHE A 146 1.92 3.30 -17.32
C PHE A 146 0.69 4.17 -17.54
N CYS A 147 -0.13 4.33 -16.50
CA CYS A 147 -1.23 5.31 -16.52
C CYS A 147 -1.19 6.13 -15.23
N GLY A 148 -0.98 7.45 -15.33
CA GLY A 148 -0.94 8.34 -14.17
C GLY A 148 -0.20 9.64 -14.36
N ALA A 149 -0.17 10.46 -13.32
CA ALA A 149 0.53 11.74 -13.32
C ALA A 149 2.03 11.59 -13.06
N LEU A 150 2.81 12.52 -13.59
CA LEU A 150 4.27 12.59 -13.43
C LEU A 150 4.65 13.30 -12.11
N THR A 151 4.25 12.73 -11.00
CA THR A 151 4.39 13.33 -9.65
C THR A 151 5.80 13.27 -9.07
N HIS A 152 6.74 12.60 -9.75
CA HIS A 152 8.12 12.48 -9.29
C HIS A 152 9.08 12.46 -10.51
N PRO A 153 10.26 13.09 -10.43
CA PRO A 153 11.24 13.11 -11.53
C PRO A 153 11.60 11.72 -12.08
N ALA A 154 11.73 10.72 -11.20
CA ALA A 154 12.01 9.34 -11.61
C ALA A 154 10.97 8.78 -12.60
N ARG A 155 9.68 9.16 -12.47
CA ARG A 155 8.63 8.76 -13.44
C ARG A 155 8.91 9.33 -14.83
N TYR A 156 9.24 10.61 -14.86
CA TYR A 156 9.53 11.29 -16.12
C TYR A 156 10.73 10.66 -16.83
N GLU A 157 11.84 10.44 -16.12
CA GLU A 157 13.04 9.84 -16.70
C GLU A 157 12.80 8.41 -17.18
N CYS A 158 12.09 7.59 -16.41
CA CYS A 158 11.76 6.24 -16.83
C CYS A 158 10.89 6.22 -18.09
N ILE A 159 9.86 7.05 -18.15
CA ILE A 159 8.95 7.13 -19.31
C ILE A 159 9.71 7.61 -20.54
N LYS A 160 10.56 8.63 -20.40
CA LYS A 160 11.40 9.12 -21.48
C LYS A 160 12.29 8.00 -22.04
N ASN A 161 13.04 7.34 -21.16
CA ASN A 161 13.98 6.29 -21.57
C ASN A 161 13.26 5.07 -22.20
N LEU A 162 12.08 4.71 -21.70
CA LEU A 162 11.29 3.61 -22.25
C LEU A 162 10.66 3.97 -23.61
N LYS A 163 10.24 5.21 -23.82
CA LYS A 163 9.72 5.66 -25.14
C LYS A 163 10.77 5.59 -26.24
N ASP A 164 12.02 5.87 -25.89
CA ASP A 164 13.14 5.84 -26.83
C ASP A 164 13.74 4.41 -26.98
N ASN A 165 13.19 3.41 -26.25
CA ASN A 165 13.71 2.06 -26.23
C ASN A 165 13.10 1.19 -27.34
N ASN A 166 13.94 0.68 -28.22
CA ASN A 166 13.52 -0.16 -29.36
C ASN A 166 13.18 -1.62 -28.99
N TYR A 167 13.38 -2.04 -27.73
CA TYR A 167 13.12 -3.42 -27.28
C TYR A 167 11.76 -3.63 -26.66
N VAL A 168 10.98 -2.55 -26.47
CA VAL A 168 9.64 -2.62 -25.89
C VAL A 168 8.63 -1.83 -26.72
N TYR A 169 7.37 -2.18 -26.63
CA TYR A 169 6.26 -1.29 -26.96
C TYR A 169 5.80 -0.57 -25.73
N THR A 170 5.38 0.67 -25.86
CA THR A 170 4.91 1.48 -24.72
C THR A 170 3.44 1.81 -24.85
N ASN A 171 2.68 1.57 -23.77
CA ASN A 171 1.29 1.99 -23.62
C ASN A 171 1.19 2.97 -22.45
N PHE A 172 1.57 4.24 -22.69
CA PHE A 172 1.65 5.26 -21.65
C PHE A 172 0.52 6.27 -21.77
N ILE A 173 -0.28 6.35 -20.70
CA ILE A 173 -1.35 7.33 -20.52
C ILE A 173 -0.91 8.32 -19.45
N ILE A 174 -0.43 9.48 -19.88
CA ILE A 174 0.03 10.52 -18.97
C ILE A 174 -1.14 11.41 -18.57
N ARG A 175 -1.33 11.59 -17.28
CA ARG A 175 -2.38 12.42 -16.69
C ARG A 175 -1.79 13.74 -16.18
N ASP A 176 -2.56 14.80 -16.29
CA ASP A 176 -2.18 16.14 -15.80
C ASP A 176 -2.33 16.26 -14.28
N SER A 177 -3.15 15.40 -13.68
CA SER A 177 -3.46 15.46 -12.26
C SER A 177 -3.51 14.08 -11.60
N PHE A 178 -3.41 14.09 -10.28
CA PHE A 178 -3.55 12.89 -9.44
C PHE A 178 -4.94 12.27 -9.70
N TRP A 179 -5.01 10.96 -9.82
CA TRP A 179 -6.25 10.20 -10.12
C TRP A 179 -6.99 10.67 -11.38
N GLY A 180 -6.32 11.40 -12.29
CA GLY A 180 -6.96 12.01 -13.46
C GLY A 180 -8.01 13.08 -13.11
N GLY A 181 -7.86 13.71 -11.91
CA GLY A 181 -8.74 14.75 -11.41
C GLY A 181 -9.91 14.26 -10.54
N SER A 182 -10.28 12.98 -10.61
CA SER A 182 -11.32 12.41 -9.75
C SER A 182 -11.13 10.90 -9.56
N PRO A 183 -10.95 10.43 -8.33
CA PRO A 183 -10.86 9.01 -8.03
C PRO A 183 -12.17 8.24 -8.27
N HIS A 184 -13.30 8.93 -8.30
CA HIS A 184 -14.65 8.37 -8.51
C HIS A 184 -15.09 8.30 -9.96
N ASN A 185 -14.28 8.78 -10.89
CA ASN A 185 -14.63 8.70 -12.31
C ASN A 185 -14.40 7.26 -12.82
N SER A 186 -15.50 6.55 -13.04
CA SER A 186 -15.49 5.15 -13.49
C SER A 186 -14.78 4.96 -14.83
N ILE A 187 -14.90 5.90 -15.75
CA ILE A 187 -14.26 5.83 -17.07
C ILE A 187 -12.73 5.92 -16.92
N ILE A 188 -12.25 6.87 -16.10
CA ILE A 188 -10.82 7.03 -15.82
C ILE A 188 -10.28 5.79 -15.09
N ARG A 189 -11.07 5.23 -14.18
CA ARG A 189 -10.70 4.01 -13.46
C ARG A 189 -10.64 2.81 -14.39
N GLU A 190 -11.61 2.62 -15.25
CA GLU A 190 -11.63 1.56 -16.25
C GLU A 190 -10.43 1.65 -17.21
N GLU A 191 -10.13 2.85 -17.71
CA GLU A 191 -8.96 3.08 -18.55
C GLU A 191 -7.65 2.72 -17.83
N TYR A 192 -7.53 3.04 -16.55
CA TYR A 192 -6.40 2.65 -15.72
C TYR A 192 -6.26 1.13 -15.58
N VAL A 193 -7.35 0.44 -15.27
CA VAL A 193 -7.39 -1.02 -15.12
C VAL A 193 -7.05 -1.71 -16.44
N ASN A 194 -7.64 -1.25 -17.54
CA ASN A 194 -7.39 -1.79 -18.87
C ASN A 194 -5.95 -1.56 -19.31
N ASN A 195 -5.35 -0.41 -19.01
CA ASN A 195 -3.94 -0.12 -19.28
C ASN A 195 -3.01 -1.14 -18.61
N ILE A 196 -3.32 -1.56 -17.36
CA ILE A 196 -2.59 -2.64 -16.67
C ILE A 196 -2.85 -3.98 -17.36
N LYS A 197 -4.12 -4.35 -17.54
CA LYS A 197 -4.52 -5.68 -18.06
C LYS A 197 -4.03 -5.94 -19.49
N GLU A 198 -3.93 -4.92 -20.30
CA GLU A 198 -3.49 -4.98 -21.69
C GLU A 198 -1.97 -4.91 -21.88
N SER A 199 -1.18 -4.96 -20.82
CA SER A 199 0.28 -4.95 -20.87
C SER A 199 0.89 -6.30 -20.50
N ASP A 200 2.19 -6.46 -20.74
CA ASP A 200 2.99 -7.57 -20.23
C ASP A 200 3.70 -7.14 -18.94
N MET A 201 4.16 -5.89 -18.91
CA MET A 201 4.89 -5.28 -17.80
C MET A 201 4.26 -3.94 -17.44
N VAL A 202 4.33 -3.59 -16.17
CA VAL A 202 3.74 -2.34 -15.63
C VAL A 202 4.79 -1.54 -14.90
N LEU A 203 5.01 -0.29 -15.31
CA LEU A 203 5.96 0.60 -14.64
C LEU A 203 5.39 1.05 -13.29
N CYS A 204 6.00 0.56 -12.20
CA CYS A 204 5.59 0.77 -10.81
C CYS A 204 6.51 1.76 -10.08
N SER A 205 6.85 2.86 -10.73
CA SER A 205 7.67 3.91 -10.12
C SER A 205 6.94 4.64 -8.99
N ARG A 206 7.71 5.11 -8.00
CA ARG A 206 7.18 5.87 -6.86
C ARG A 206 6.35 7.09 -7.29
N GLY A 207 5.42 7.48 -6.41
CA GLY A 207 4.72 8.75 -6.48
C GLY A 207 5.32 9.82 -5.56
N ALA A 208 4.46 10.54 -4.84
CA ALA A 208 4.84 11.44 -3.76
C ALA A 208 5.54 10.64 -2.64
N GLY A 209 4.92 9.55 -2.19
CA GLY A 209 5.56 8.58 -1.31
C GLY A 209 6.52 7.64 -2.04
N ASN A 210 7.44 7.03 -1.29
CA ASN A 210 8.40 6.06 -1.84
C ASN A 210 7.78 4.66 -1.92
N PHE A 211 6.67 4.55 -2.61
CA PHE A 211 5.95 3.31 -2.90
C PHE A 211 5.02 3.47 -4.12
N SER A 212 4.38 2.39 -4.54
CA SER A 212 3.40 2.41 -5.62
C SER A 212 2.29 1.38 -5.39
N TYR A 213 1.03 1.82 -5.31
CA TYR A 213 -0.14 0.92 -5.33
C TYR A 213 -0.13 0.00 -6.55
N ARG A 214 0.33 0.55 -7.68
CA ARG A 214 0.38 -0.16 -8.96
C ARG A 214 1.21 -1.44 -8.91
N LEU A 215 2.20 -1.54 -8.01
CA LEU A 215 2.95 -2.77 -7.80
C LEU A 215 2.02 -3.95 -7.49
N TYR A 216 1.14 -3.77 -6.52
CA TYR A 216 0.23 -4.82 -6.06
C TYR A 216 -0.93 -5.03 -7.03
N GLU A 217 -1.40 -3.96 -7.66
CA GLU A 217 -2.43 -4.03 -8.70
C GLU A 217 -1.95 -4.76 -9.95
N ALA A 218 -0.68 -4.57 -10.33
CA ALA A 218 -0.06 -5.33 -11.43
C ALA A 218 0.07 -6.82 -11.07
N LEU A 219 0.53 -7.13 -9.87
CA LEU A 219 0.64 -8.50 -9.38
C LEU A 219 -0.72 -9.19 -9.34
N SER A 220 -1.79 -8.51 -8.91
CA SER A 220 -3.15 -9.06 -8.90
C SER A 220 -3.66 -9.41 -10.30
N CYS A 221 -3.18 -8.70 -11.32
CA CYS A 221 -3.47 -9.00 -12.72
C CYS A 221 -2.56 -10.07 -13.35
N GLY A 222 -1.59 -10.61 -12.59
CA GLY A 222 -0.56 -11.52 -13.13
C GLY A 222 0.40 -10.83 -14.10
N LYS A 223 0.65 -9.53 -13.92
CA LYS A 223 1.58 -8.75 -14.74
C LYS A 223 2.93 -8.59 -14.05
N ILE A 224 3.98 -8.38 -14.82
CA ILE A 224 5.33 -8.18 -14.32
C ILE A 224 5.50 -6.71 -13.90
N PRO A 225 5.68 -6.40 -12.62
CA PRO A 225 5.95 -5.03 -12.20
C PRO A 225 7.39 -4.63 -12.49
N ILE A 226 7.61 -3.45 -13.06
CA ILE A 226 8.93 -2.84 -13.19
C ILE A 226 9.09 -1.87 -12.02
N ILE A 227 9.90 -2.25 -11.04
CA ILE A 227 10.20 -1.44 -9.86
C ILE A 227 11.46 -0.63 -10.13
N ILE A 228 11.40 0.67 -9.85
CA ILE A 228 12.56 1.55 -9.97
C ILE A 228 13.13 1.74 -8.56
N ASP A 229 14.39 1.38 -8.38
CA ASP A 229 15.07 1.61 -7.10
C ASP A 229 15.25 3.11 -6.86
N THR A 230 14.51 3.59 -5.90
CA THR A 230 14.56 4.96 -5.40
C THR A 230 14.83 4.96 -3.89
N ASP A 231 15.68 4.03 -3.45
CA ASP A 231 15.91 3.77 -2.02
C ASP A 231 14.64 3.22 -1.32
N ILE A 232 13.80 2.51 -2.08
CA ILE A 232 12.55 1.95 -1.55
C ILE A 232 12.80 0.74 -0.66
N SER A 233 12.15 0.69 0.51
CA SER A 233 12.07 -0.52 1.32
C SER A 233 10.82 -1.30 0.95
N LEU A 234 10.98 -2.48 0.35
CA LEU A 234 9.89 -3.34 -0.08
C LEU A 234 9.43 -4.26 1.06
N PRO A 235 8.12 -4.57 1.16
CA PRO A 235 7.60 -5.40 2.23
C PRO A 235 8.08 -6.86 2.12
N CYS A 236 8.05 -7.56 3.24
CA CYS A 236 8.40 -8.98 3.31
C CYS A 236 9.79 -9.33 2.76
N TYR A 237 10.74 -8.41 2.80
CA TYR A 237 12.09 -8.59 2.25
C TYR A 237 12.88 -9.73 2.91
N ASN A 238 12.43 -10.20 4.06
CA ASN A 238 12.99 -11.36 4.77
C ASN A 238 12.51 -12.71 4.20
N VAL A 239 11.46 -12.72 3.37
CA VAL A 239 10.88 -13.92 2.75
C VAL A 239 10.80 -13.81 1.23
N ILE A 240 10.73 -12.60 0.70
CA ILE A 240 10.69 -12.32 -0.74
C ILE A 240 12.03 -11.70 -1.14
N ASP A 241 12.75 -12.40 -2.00
CA ASP A 241 13.98 -11.89 -2.62
C ASP A 241 13.57 -11.01 -3.82
N TRP A 242 13.32 -9.74 -3.54
CA TRP A 242 12.88 -8.78 -4.55
C TRP A 242 13.89 -8.51 -5.66
N GLU A 243 15.15 -8.89 -5.48
CA GLU A 243 16.20 -8.73 -6.49
C GLU A 243 16.14 -9.80 -7.59
N LYS A 244 15.34 -10.85 -7.36
CA LYS A 244 15.13 -11.94 -8.33
C LYS A 244 13.93 -11.73 -9.25
N PHE A 245 13.17 -10.67 -9.05
CA PHE A 245 12.01 -10.31 -9.86
C PHE A 245 12.30 -9.04 -10.72
#